data_3bd844dab0869332b4302f8038761244
#
_entry.id   3bd844dab0869332b4302f8038761244
#
_cell.length_a   1.000
_cell.length_b   1.000
_cell.length_c   1.000
_cell.angle_alpha   90.00
_cell.angle_beta   90.00
_cell.angle_gamma   90.00
#
_symmetry.space_group_name_H-M   'P 1'
#
loop_
_entity.id
_entity.type
_entity.pdbx_description
1 polymer ?
#
loop_
_entity_poly.entity_id
_entity_poly.type
_entity_poly.pdbx_seq_one_letter_code
_entity_poly.pdbx_strand_id
1 'polypeptide(L)'
;MDLKNAADSYAQSTEEFLRVANLLSEAELDVSNPGSWSARQIIHHVADSEAQSYARLRRLIAEPGTHIQGYDEASWGENETLGYKDLPIAHSLDVFMAVRASSLEIIKRLKPNQLENAGIHSESGEYTIKKWLETYIRHPSEHAAQIRSGL
;
A
#
# COMPACT_ATOMS: atom_id res chain seq x y z
N MET A 1 2.04 -19.31 7.46
CA MET A 1 2.90 -18.15 7.11
C MET A 1 4.01 -18.05 8.14
N ASP A 2 5.24 -17.97 7.71
CA ASP A 2 6.39 -17.66 8.59
C ASP A 2 6.47 -16.14 8.76
N LEU A 3 6.39 -15.66 10.00
CA LEU A 3 6.34 -14.22 10.29
C LEU A 3 7.67 -13.50 10.03
N LYS A 4 8.81 -14.21 10.21
CA LYS A 4 10.12 -13.64 9.89
C LYS A 4 10.22 -13.39 8.38
N ASN A 5 9.91 -14.41 7.58
CA ASN A 5 9.91 -14.30 6.13
C ASN A 5 8.91 -13.24 5.64
N ALA A 6 7.75 -13.12 6.29
CA ALA A 6 6.77 -12.09 5.96
C ALA A 6 7.31 -10.67 6.24
N ALA A 7 7.99 -10.45 7.38
CA ALA A 7 8.62 -9.17 7.69
C ALA A 7 9.73 -8.82 6.69
N ASP A 8 10.57 -9.78 6.34
CA ASP A 8 11.64 -9.61 5.35
C ASP A 8 11.05 -9.26 3.96
N SER A 9 10.01 -9.98 3.52
CA SER A 9 9.31 -9.71 2.25
C SER A 9 8.62 -8.35 2.24
N TYR A 10 8.02 -7.95 3.37
CA TYR A 10 7.40 -6.64 3.53
C TYR A 10 8.44 -5.51 3.40
N ALA A 11 9.60 -5.65 4.02
CA ALA A 11 10.71 -4.71 3.89
C ALA A 11 11.22 -4.64 2.45
N GLN A 12 11.44 -5.80 1.81
CA GLN A 12 11.92 -5.88 0.43
C GLN A 12 10.98 -5.21 -0.56
N SER A 13 9.65 -5.41 -0.45
CA SER A 13 8.68 -4.75 -1.33
C SER A 13 8.65 -3.23 -1.13
N THR A 14 8.93 -2.76 0.08
CA THR A 14 9.10 -1.32 0.36
C THR A 14 10.30 -0.75 -0.39
N GLU A 15 11.45 -1.40 -0.28
CA GLU A 15 12.68 -0.97 -0.94
C GLU A 15 12.56 -1.01 -2.47
N GLU A 16 11.91 -2.04 -3.00
CA GLU A 16 11.66 -2.16 -4.43
C GLU A 16 10.83 -1.00 -4.98
N PHE A 17 9.71 -0.68 -4.33
CA PHE A 17 8.85 0.42 -4.75
C PHE A 17 9.58 1.77 -4.67
N LEU A 18 10.25 2.06 -3.56
CA LEU A 18 11.00 3.31 -3.39
C LEU A 18 12.12 3.44 -4.41
N ARG A 19 12.83 2.36 -4.72
CA ARG A 19 13.86 2.37 -5.74
C ARG A 19 13.31 2.72 -7.12
N VAL A 20 12.16 2.18 -7.49
CA VAL A 20 11.50 2.49 -8.76
C VAL A 20 11.04 3.95 -8.78
N ALA A 21 10.31 4.39 -7.75
CA ALA A 21 9.77 5.75 -7.69
C ALA A 21 10.86 6.83 -7.69
N ASN A 22 11.98 6.61 -6.96
CA ASN A 22 13.08 7.58 -6.88
C ASN A 22 13.97 7.67 -8.12
N LEU A 23 13.85 6.73 -9.05
CA LEU A 23 14.61 6.76 -10.31
C LEU A 23 13.87 7.52 -11.42
N LEU A 24 12.59 7.86 -11.23
CA LEU A 24 11.79 8.55 -12.24
C LEU A 24 12.17 10.03 -12.34
N SER A 25 12.36 10.51 -13.55
CA SER A 25 12.37 11.95 -13.87
C SER A 25 10.95 12.52 -13.85
N GLU A 26 10.81 13.84 -13.69
CA GLU A 26 9.50 14.51 -13.76
C GLU A 26 8.75 14.19 -15.06
N ALA A 27 9.45 14.07 -16.19
CA ALA A 27 8.83 13.72 -17.47
C ALA A 27 8.28 12.28 -17.48
N GLU A 28 8.97 11.34 -16.83
CA GLU A 28 8.53 9.94 -16.76
C GLU A 28 7.35 9.75 -15.79
N LEU A 29 7.19 10.63 -14.78
CA LEU A 29 6.08 10.55 -13.85
C LEU A 29 4.71 10.66 -14.55
N ASP A 30 4.63 11.38 -15.66
CA ASP A 30 3.37 11.64 -16.36
C ASP A 30 3.15 10.74 -17.58
N VAL A 31 4.11 9.83 -17.88
CA VAL A 31 3.94 8.84 -18.93
C VAL A 31 2.94 7.77 -18.50
N SER A 32 2.02 7.42 -19.39
CA SER A 32 1.10 6.30 -19.21
C SER A 32 0.66 5.72 -20.55
N ASN A 33 0.36 4.43 -20.56
CA ASN A 33 -0.36 3.82 -21.67
C ASN A 33 -1.83 4.30 -21.70
N PRO A 34 -2.48 4.39 -22.86
CA PRO A 34 -3.88 4.78 -22.95
C PRO A 34 -4.79 3.95 -22.03
N GLY A 35 -5.56 4.62 -21.18
CA GLY A 35 -6.47 3.99 -20.22
C GLY A 35 -5.81 3.44 -18.95
N SER A 36 -4.52 3.67 -18.76
CA SER A 36 -3.79 3.29 -17.54
C SER A 36 -3.39 4.53 -16.74
N TRP A 37 -3.15 4.34 -15.45
CA TRP A 37 -2.61 5.38 -14.59
C TRP A 37 -1.13 5.67 -14.93
N SER A 38 -0.75 6.93 -14.81
CA SER A 38 0.65 7.35 -14.86
C SER A 38 1.40 6.92 -13.60
N ALA A 39 2.74 6.95 -13.66
CA ALA A 39 3.57 6.65 -12.48
C ALA A 39 3.25 7.60 -11.30
N ARG A 40 2.97 8.88 -11.56
CA ARG A 40 2.53 9.86 -10.55
C ARG A 40 1.25 9.41 -9.85
N GLN A 41 0.22 9.04 -10.63
CA GLN A 41 -1.05 8.56 -10.07
C GLN A 41 -0.86 7.28 -9.24
N ILE A 42 -0.04 6.35 -9.71
CA ILE A 42 0.27 5.10 -8.99
C ILE A 42 0.97 5.42 -7.66
N ILE A 43 1.91 6.36 -7.62
CA ILE A 43 2.63 6.73 -6.39
C ILE A 43 1.67 7.33 -5.35
N HIS A 44 0.78 8.23 -5.76
CA HIS A 44 -0.25 8.77 -4.86
C HIS A 44 -1.20 7.68 -4.36
N HIS A 45 -1.68 6.79 -5.26
CA HIS A 45 -2.53 5.66 -4.90
C HIS A 45 -1.87 4.74 -3.87
N VAL A 46 -0.61 4.37 -4.08
CA VAL A 46 0.12 3.48 -3.16
C VAL A 46 0.26 4.12 -1.78
N ALA A 47 0.54 5.42 -1.71
CA ALA A 47 0.61 6.14 -0.43
C ALA A 47 -0.73 6.16 0.30
N ASP A 48 -1.84 6.43 -0.39
CA ASP A 48 -3.18 6.45 0.19
C ASP A 48 -3.62 5.04 0.63
N SER A 49 -3.34 4.01 -0.17
CA SER A 49 -3.57 2.62 0.21
C SER A 49 -2.79 2.23 1.47
N GLU A 50 -1.53 2.67 1.59
CA GLU A 50 -0.73 2.41 2.80
C GLU A 50 -1.25 3.19 4.02
N ALA A 51 -1.76 4.40 3.86
CA ALA A 51 -2.41 5.13 4.93
C ALA A 51 -3.66 4.38 5.45
N GLN A 52 -4.44 3.76 4.55
CA GLN A 52 -5.53 2.86 4.94
C GLN A 52 -4.99 1.60 5.65
N SER A 53 -3.92 1.01 5.14
CA SER A 53 -3.29 -0.19 5.69
C SER A 53 -2.84 0.00 7.14
N TYR A 54 -2.29 1.17 7.44
CA TYR A 54 -1.82 1.56 8.77
C TYR A 54 -2.90 1.41 9.85
N ALA A 55 -4.07 1.99 9.60
CA ALA A 55 -5.20 1.92 10.52
C ALA A 55 -5.78 0.50 10.60
N ARG A 56 -5.89 -0.18 9.45
CA ARG A 56 -6.44 -1.55 9.36
C ARG A 56 -5.64 -2.54 10.20
N LEU A 57 -4.30 -2.56 10.09
CA LEU A 57 -3.45 -3.47 10.86
C LEU A 57 -3.67 -3.28 12.37
N ARG A 58 -3.68 -2.03 12.84
CA ARG A 58 -3.84 -1.71 14.25
C ARG A 58 -5.19 -2.14 14.80
N ARG A 59 -6.25 -1.93 14.04
CA ARG A 59 -7.59 -2.38 14.40
C ARG A 59 -7.70 -3.90 14.46
N LEU A 60 -7.17 -4.61 13.46
CA LEU A 60 -7.17 -6.08 13.46
C LEU A 60 -6.43 -6.67 14.67
N ILE A 61 -5.38 -5.97 15.15
CA ILE A 61 -4.62 -6.42 16.33
C ILE A 61 -5.37 -6.11 17.64
N ALA A 62 -5.85 -4.87 17.78
CA ALA A 62 -6.37 -4.36 19.06
C ALA A 62 -7.89 -4.47 19.19
N GLU A 63 -8.61 -4.51 18.08
CA GLU A 63 -10.07 -4.47 17.99
C GLU A 63 -10.59 -5.59 17.04
N PRO A 64 -10.30 -6.88 17.29
CA PRO A 64 -10.81 -7.96 16.44
C PRO A 64 -12.34 -7.90 16.32
N GLY A 65 -12.88 -8.18 15.12
CA GLY A 65 -14.30 -8.02 14.81
C GLY A 65 -14.67 -6.63 14.27
N THR A 66 -13.73 -5.69 14.19
CA THR A 66 -13.95 -4.34 13.65
C THR A 66 -14.46 -4.36 12.21
N HIS A 67 -15.23 -3.33 11.85
CA HIS A 67 -15.56 -3.06 10.45
C HIS A 67 -14.43 -2.28 9.77
N ILE A 68 -14.05 -2.74 8.58
CA ILE A 68 -13.02 -2.13 7.74
C ILE A 68 -13.70 -1.58 6.50
N GLN A 69 -13.66 -0.26 6.35
CA GLN A 69 -14.20 0.40 5.18
C GLN A 69 -13.25 0.27 3.98
N GLY A 70 -13.78 -0.19 2.85
CA GLY A 70 -13.15 -0.07 1.54
C GLY A 70 -13.25 1.36 1.01
N TYR A 71 -12.57 1.65 -0.08
CA TYR A 71 -12.66 2.93 -0.78
C TYR A 71 -12.57 2.72 -2.30
N ASP A 72 -13.23 3.60 -3.05
CA ASP A 72 -13.20 3.56 -4.51
C ASP A 72 -11.92 4.21 -5.03
N GLU A 73 -10.94 3.37 -5.33
CA GLU A 73 -9.61 3.78 -5.81
C GLU A 73 -9.69 4.58 -7.12
N ALA A 74 -10.60 4.18 -8.02
CA ALA A 74 -10.78 4.88 -9.30
C ALA A 74 -11.33 6.28 -9.09
N SER A 75 -12.35 6.43 -8.24
CA SER A 75 -12.90 7.73 -7.87
C SER A 75 -11.88 8.64 -7.20
N TRP A 76 -11.00 8.07 -6.36
CA TRP A 76 -9.90 8.84 -5.75
C TRP A 76 -8.89 9.31 -6.81
N GLY A 77 -8.47 8.42 -7.70
CA GLY A 77 -7.49 8.73 -8.75
C GLY A 77 -7.98 9.77 -9.78
N GLU A 78 -9.30 9.91 -9.95
CA GLU A 78 -9.91 10.87 -10.86
C GLU A 78 -10.32 12.18 -10.19
N ASN A 79 -10.33 12.24 -8.85
CA ASN A 79 -10.75 13.43 -8.12
C ASN A 79 -9.69 14.54 -8.19
N GLU A 80 -10.05 15.66 -8.81
CA GLU A 80 -9.14 16.81 -9.00
C GLU A 80 -8.57 17.36 -7.69
N THR A 81 -9.36 17.39 -6.61
CA THR A 81 -8.92 17.91 -5.31
C THR A 81 -7.87 17.02 -4.67
N LEU A 82 -7.89 15.70 -4.92
CA LEU A 82 -6.87 14.78 -4.42
C LEU A 82 -5.56 14.86 -5.21
N GLY A 83 -5.57 15.47 -6.39
CA GLY A 83 -4.39 15.88 -7.12
C GLY A 83 -3.46 14.76 -7.60
N TYR A 84 -3.99 13.55 -7.84
CA TYR A 84 -3.17 12.42 -8.30
C TYR A 84 -2.45 12.69 -9.62
N LYS A 85 -2.99 13.61 -10.44
CA LYS A 85 -2.47 13.91 -11.78
C LYS A 85 -1.40 15.01 -11.79
N ASP A 86 -1.29 15.83 -10.74
CA ASP A 86 -0.50 17.06 -10.79
C ASP A 86 0.26 17.41 -9.50
N LEU A 87 -0.07 16.83 -8.35
CA LEU A 87 0.66 17.11 -7.13
C LEU A 87 2.07 16.50 -7.14
N PRO A 88 3.05 17.18 -6.50
CA PRO A 88 4.37 16.60 -6.28
C PRO A 88 4.32 15.32 -5.47
N ILE A 89 5.06 14.30 -5.87
CA ILE A 89 5.05 12.96 -5.23
C ILE A 89 5.76 12.91 -3.88
N ALA A 90 6.57 13.93 -3.53
CA ALA A 90 7.45 13.90 -2.36
C ALA A 90 6.70 13.56 -1.05
N HIS A 91 5.59 14.23 -0.77
CA HIS A 91 4.83 13.98 0.45
C HIS A 91 4.14 12.60 0.46
N SER A 92 3.73 12.09 -0.70
CA SER A 92 3.19 10.73 -0.80
C SER A 92 4.27 9.68 -0.52
N LEU A 93 5.50 9.89 -0.99
CA LEU A 93 6.63 9.02 -0.64
C LEU A 93 6.97 9.11 0.85
N ASP A 94 6.89 10.30 1.47
CA ASP A 94 7.08 10.46 2.92
C ASP A 94 6.03 9.67 3.72
N VAL A 95 4.75 9.76 3.33
CA VAL A 95 3.66 8.96 3.93
C VAL A 95 3.92 7.48 3.78
N PHE A 96 4.24 7.02 2.55
CA PHE A 96 4.55 5.62 2.27
C PHE A 96 5.68 5.12 3.18
N MET A 97 6.82 5.82 3.22
CA MET A 97 7.97 5.44 4.04
C MET A 97 7.63 5.36 5.53
N ALA A 98 6.96 6.37 6.06
CA ALA A 98 6.64 6.44 7.50
C ALA A 98 5.67 5.32 7.91
N VAL A 99 4.63 5.07 7.10
CA VAL A 99 3.65 4.01 7.33
C VAL A 99 4.32 2.64 7.28
N ARG A 100 5.13 2.38 6.25
CA ARG A 100 5.82 1.10 6.06
C ARG A 100 6.82 0.82 7.19
N ALA A 101 7.62 1.80 7.57
CA ALA A 101 8.56 1.66 8.67
C ALA A 101 7.86 1.35 9.99
N SER A 102 6.81 2.11 10.32
CA SER A 102 6.02 1.90 11.54
C SER A 102 5.30 0.56 11.56
N SER A 103 4.76 0.12 10.42
CA SER A 103 4.05 -1.17 10.32
C SER A 103 5.02 -2.35 10.39
N LEU A 104 6.23 -2.24 9.81
CA LEU A 104 7.27 -3.27 9.90
C LEU A 104 7.66 -3.59 11.36
N GLU A 105 7.78 -2.58 12.22
CA GLU A 105 8.06 -2.80 13.64
C GLU A 105 6.93 -3.56 14.37
N ILE A 106 5.69 -3.36 13.94
CA ILE A 106 4.54 -4.13 14.46
C ILE A 106 4.57 -5.56 13.92
N ILE A 107 4.82 -5.75 12.62
CA ILE A 107 4.89 -7.08 12.00
C ILE A 107 5.93 -7.97 12.69
N LYS A 108 7.13 -7.42 13.00
CA LYS A 108 8.19 -8.12 13.75
C LYS A 108 7.77 -8.58 15.15
N ARG A 109 6.72 -7.99 15.72
CA ARG A 109 6.19 -8.30 17.06
C ARG A 109 4.96 -9.20 17.04
N LEU A 110 4.38 -9.47 15.87
CA LEU A 110 3.22 -10.35 15.74
C LEU A 110 3.54 -11.75 16.27
N LYS A 111 2.51 -12.35 16.86
CA LYS A 111 2.55 -13.76 17.28
C LYS A 111 1.76 -14.60 16.29
N PRO A 112 2.13 -15.88 16.06
CA PRO A 112 1.45 -16.74 15.09
C PRO A 112 -0.08 -16.83 15.28
N ASN A 113 -0.55 -16.86 16.52
CA ASN A 113 -1.99 -16.92 16.82
C ASN A 113 -2.76 -15.63 16.46
N GLN A 114 -2.07 -14.50 16.28
CA GLN A 114 -2.71 -13.25 15.87
C GLN A 114 -3.01 -13.18 14.36
N LEU A 115 -2.39 -14.05 13.56
CA LEU A 115 -2.63 -14.09 12.10
C LEU A 115 -4.09 -14.29 11.73
N GLU A 116 -4.85 -14.97 12.59
CA GLU A 116 -6.28 -15.24 12.42
C GLU A 116 -7.19 -14.15 13.04
N ASN A 117 -6.62 -13.12 13.69
CA ASN A 117 -7.43 -11.98 14.09
C ASN A 117 -8.06 -11.37 12.84
N ALA A 118 -9.37 -11.20 12.85
CA ALA A 118 -10.16 -10.77 11.70
C ALA A 118 -11.05 -9.57 12.01
N GLY A 119 -11.39 -8.84 10.96
CA GLY A 119 -12.45 -7.86 10.87
C GLY A 119 -13.35 -8.16 9.68
N ILE A 120 -14.36 -7.33 9.46
CA ILE A 120 -15.29 -7.45 8.33
C ILE A 120 -15.04 -6.28 7.37
N HIS A 121 -14.44 -6.58 6.22
CA HIS A 121 -14.22 -5.59 5.16
C HIS A 121 -15.50 -5.40 4.34
N SER A 122 -15.86 -4.14 4.07
CA SER A 122 -17.13 -3.78 3.41
C SER A 122 -17.32 -4.42 2.03
N GLU A 123 -16.23 -4.77 1.33
CA GLU A 123 -16.25 -5.33 -0.03
C GLU A 123 -15.90 -6.81 -0.06
N SER A 124 -14.93 -7.26 0.75
CA SER A 124 -14.36 -8.62 0.66
C SER A 124 -14.76 -9.54 1.82
N GLY A 125 -15.61 -9.08 2.75
CA GLY A 125 -16.03 -9.87 3.90
C GLY A 125 -14.92 -10.08 4.93
N GLU A 126 -14.75 -11.30 5.40
CA GLU A 126 -13.73 -11.62 6.41
C GLU A 126 -12.32 -11.21 5.95
N TYR A 127 -11.62 -10.45 6.79
CA TYR A 127 -10.32 -9.88 6.50
C TYR A 127 -9.39 -10.07 7.68
N THR A 128 -8.47 -11.03 7.58
CA THR A 128 -7.54 -11.41 8.64
C THR A 128 -6.22 -10.63 8.56
N ILE A 129 -5.42 -10.64 9.64
CA ILE A 129 -4.04 -10.13 9.61
C ILE A 129 -3.21 -10.89 8.57
N LYS A 130 -3.41 -12.18 8.41
CA LYS A 130 -2.75 -12.97 7.36
C LYS A 130 -3.06 -12.42 5.97
N LYS A 131 -4.33 -12.17 5.65
CA LYS A 131 -4.76 -11.57 4.37
C LYS A 131 -4.21 -10.16 4.18
N TRP A 132 -4.17 -9.35 5.26
CA TRP A 132 -3.54 -8.04 5.27
C TRP A 132 -2.05 -8.12 4.89
N LEU A 133 -1.28 -9.04 5.51
CA LEU A 133 0.13 -9.25 5.20
C LEU A 133 0.35 -9.65 3.73
N GLU A 134 -0.42 -10.63 3.25
CA GLU A 134 -0.35 -11.09 1.85
C GLU A 134 -0.62 -9.94 0.87
N THR A 135 -1.63 -9.13 1.15
CA THR A 135 -1.97 -7.95 0.33
C THR A 135 -0.85 -6.93 0.33
N TYR A 136 -0.39 -6.48 1.49
CA TYR A 136 0.55 -5.37 1.59
C TYR A 136 2.02 -5.76 1.41
N ILE A 137 2.35 -7.04 1.36
CA ILE A 137 3.62 -7.52 0.81
C ILE A 137 3.62 -7.41 -0.71
N ARG A 138 2.53 -7.81 -1.37
CA ARG A 138 2.43 -7.87 -2.82
C ARG A 138 2.21 -6.50 -3.48
N HIS A 139 1.33 -5.68 -2.92
CA HIS A 139 0.81 -4.44 -3.50
C HIS A 139 1.90 -3.46 -3.99
N PRO A 140 2.93 -3.09 -3.19
CA PRO A 140 3.97 -2.18 -3.68
C PRO A 140 4.81 -2.80 -4.82
N SER A 141 5.09 -4.10 -4.78
CA SER A 141 5.85 -4.77 -5.84
C SER A 141 5.09 -4.85 -7.15
N GLU A 142 3.77 -5.11 -7.10
CA GLU A 142 2.90 -5.09 -8.29
C GLU A 142 2.88 -3.69 -8.93
N HIS A 143 2.74 -2.64 -8.12
CA HIS A 143 2.77 -1.27 -8.61
C HIS A 143 4.15 -0.83 -9.10
N ALA A 144 5.23 -1.28 -8.48
CA ALA A 144 6.58 -1.07 -9.00
C ALA A 144 6.76 -1.73 -10.38
N ALA A 145 6.22 -2.92 -10.58
CA ALA A 145 6.22 -3.59 -11.88
C ALA A 145 5.34 -2.86 -12.90
N GLN A 146 4.17 -2.37 -12.48
CA GLN A 146 3.26 -1.58 -13.32
C GLN A 146 3.93 -0.30 -13.82
N ILE A 147 4.62 0.45 -12.94
CA ILE A 147 5.37 1.65 -13.34
C ILE A 147 6.41 1.30 -14.39
N ARG A 148 7.23 0.26 -14.16
CA ARG A 148 8.26 -0.16 -15.13
C ARG A 148 7.71 -0.57 -16.49
N SER A 149 6.52 -1.13 -16.55
CA SER A 149 5.88 -1.57 -17.79
C SER A 149 5.16 -0.44 -18.54
N GLY A 150 4.91 0.70 -17.88
CA GLY A 150 4.28 1.88 -18.46
C GLY A 150 5.26 2.89 -19.07
N LEU A 151 6.55 2.70 -18.82
CA LEU A 151 7.64 3.49 -19.38
C LEU A 151 8.12 2.85 -20.70
#